data_cb4493fb3584e8c22b3421e8f594dcb7
#
_entry.id   cb4493fb3584e8c22b3421e8f594dcb7
#
_cell.length_a   1.000
_cell.length_b   1.000
_cell.length_c   1.000
_cell.angle_alpha   90.00
_cell.angle_beta   90.00
_cell.angle_gamma   90.00
#
_symmetry.space_group_name_H-M   'P 1'
#
loop_
_entity.id
_entity.type
_entity.pdbx_description
1 polymer ?
#
loop_
_entity_poly.entity_id
_entity_poly.type
_entity_poly.pdbx_seq_one_letter_code
_entity_poly.pdbx_strand_id
1 'polypeptide(L)'
;MKRREATAKQVFVLSTRNQHKLREMAAMLPGVELKPLPPEVELPPETGDSFEANALIKARAAHEATGEVTIADDSGIEAADLGGAPGIYSARYAGEGASDESNLEKLLREVDAAGGERRAAYVCAIALIDEEGHEYVFEARCEGTLIREPRGSGGFGYDPAFLPDETGHADHRTFAELSPEEKHAISHRGKAVRMLARHLGLEAEAAP
;
A
#
# COMPACT_ATOMS: atom_id res chain seq x y z
N MET A 1 -31.41 27.53 10.18
CA MET A 1 -30.16 26.74 10.33
C MET A 1 -30.54 25.25 10.42
N LYS A 2 -30.51 24.53 9.30
CA LYS A 2 -30.74 23.07 9.30
C LYS A 2 -29.45 22.42 9.84
N ARG A 3 -29.55 21.69 10.95
CA ARG A 3 -28.49 20.79 11.43
C ARG A 3 -28.22 19.80 10.29
N ARG A 4 -26.96 19.75 9.79
CA ARG A 4 -26.49 18.62 9.00
C ARG A 4 -26.64 17.38 9.90
N GLU A 5 -27.54 16.47 9.53
CA GLU A 5 -27.54 15.13 10.10
C GLU A 5 -26.15 14.55 9.86
N ALA A 6 -25.55 14.02 10.93
CA ALA A 6 -24.29 13.30 10.81
C ALA A 6 -24.57 12.10 9.88
N THR A 7 -24.05 12.14 8.68
CA THR A 7 -24.07 11.00 7.77
C THR A 7 -23.41 9.83 8.49
N ALA A 8 -24.12 8.71 8.61
CA ALA A 8 -23.56 7.48 9.16
C ALA A 8 -22.25 7.17 8.40
N LYS A 9 -21.17 6.89 9.13
CA LYS A 9 -19.91 6.50 8.50
C LYS A 9 -20.14 5.25 7.68
N GLN A 10 -19.65 5.26 6.45
CA GLN A 10 -19.60 4.04 5.64
C GLN A 10 -18.67 3.03 6.33
N VAL A 11 -19.11 1.78 6.42
CA VAL A 11 -18.38 0.71 7.10
C VAL A 11 -17.86 -0.27 6.05
N PHE A 12 -16.56 -0.51 6.02
CA PHE A 12 -15.92 -1.43 5.07
C PHE A 12 -15.07 -2.45 5.80
N VAL A 13 -15.05 -3.68 5.29
CA VAL A 13 -14.09 -4.69 5.74
C VAL A 13 -12.76 -4.46 5.02
N LEU A 14 -11.68 -4.32 5.77
CA LEU A 14 -10.34 -4.27 5.19
C LEU A 14 -9.70 -5.67 5.19
N SER A 15 -9.57 -6.25 4.00
CA SER A 15 -9.04 -7.58 3.77
C SER A 15 -7.52 -7.60 3.85
N THR A 16 -6.98 -7.47 5.06
CA THR A 16 -5.54 -7.57 5.34
C THR A 16 -5.28 -8.12 6.74
N ARG A 17 -4.18 -8.85 6.91
CA ARG A 17 -3.62 -9.25 8.22
C ARG A 17 -2.44 -8.36 8.62
N ASN A 18 -2.00 -7.47 7.73
CA ASN A 18 -0.89 -6.56 7.99
C ASN A 18 -1.35 -5.34 8.81
N GLN A 19 -0.92 -5.27 10.07
CA GLN A 19 -1.30 -4.20 10.99
C GLN A 19 -0.75 -2.82 10.59
N HIS A 20 0.36 -2.76 9.86
CA HIS A 20 0.89 -1.49 9.33
C HIS A 20 -0.02 -0.94 8.25
N LYS A 21 -0.46 -1.77 7.30
CA LYS A 21 -1.40 -1.40 6.26
C LYS A 21 -2.75 -0.94 6.84
N LEU A 22 -3.27 -1.67 7.84
CA LEU A 22 -4.53 -1.31 8.52
C LEU A 22 -4.44 0.10 9.13
N ARG A 23 -3.35 0.40 9.84
CA ARG A 23 -3.16 1.72 10.47
C ARG A 23 -3.01 2.83 9.43
N GLU A 24 -2.22 2.63 8.38
CA GLU A 24 -2.05 3.61 7.31
C GLU A 24 -3.37 3.89 6.59
N MET A 25 -4.13 2.85 6.21
CA MET A 25 -5.43 3.00 5.54
C MET A 25 -6.44 3.74 6.41
N ALA A 26 -6.55 3.38 7.70
CA ALA A 26 -7.46 4.03 8.63
C ALA A 26 -7.13 5.53 8.84
N ALA A 27 -5.85 5.89 8.86
CA ALA A 27 -5.42 7.29 8.97
C ALA A 27 -5.76 8.12 7.72
N MET A 28 -5.76 7.48 6.53
CA MET A 28 -6.00 8.16 5.26
C MET A 28 -7.48 8.20 4.81
N LEU A 29 -8.38 7.46 5.48
CA LEU A 29 -9.81 7.40 5.18
C LEU A 29 -10.68 7.81 6.39
N PRO A 30 -10.58 9.06 6.89
CA PRO A 30 -11.25 9.47 8.13
C PRO A 30 -12.78 9.44 8.03
N GLY A 31 -13.36 9.46 6.82
CA GLY A 31 -14.79 9.37 6.56
C GLY A 31 -15.36 7.95 6.61
N VAL A 32 -14.50 6.93 6.74
CA VAL A 32 -14.85 5.51 6.68
C VAL A 32 -14.52 4.84 8.01
N GLU A 33 -15.34 3.89 8.43
CA GLU A 33 -14.99 2.94 9.49
C GLU A 33 -14.44 1.67 8.85
N LEU A 34 -13.16 1.40 9.04
CA LEU A 34 -12.52 0.18 8.56
C LEU A 34 -12.60 -0.90 9.65
N LYS A 35 -13.37 -1.94 9.39
CA LYS A 35 -13.38 -3.16 10.21
C LYS A 35 -12.22 -4.08 9.77
N PRO A 36 -11.50 -4.67 10.71
CA PRO A 36 -10.53 -5.71 10.36
C PRO A 36 -11.25 -6.94 9.79
N LEU A 37 -10.56 -7.70 8.94
CA LEU A 37 -11.04 -8.98 8.45
C LEU A 37 -11.31 -9.92 9.62
N PRO A 38 -12.51 -10.55 9.73
CA PRO A 38 -12.82 -11.50 10.79
C PRO A 38 -11.76 -12.60 10.91
N PRO A 39 -11.39 -13.01 12.12
CA PRO A 39 -10.28 -13.94 12.33
C PRO A 39 -10.51 -15.32 11.69
N GLU A 40 -11.77 -15.73 11.56
CA GLU A 40 -12.20 -17.00 10.94
C GLU A 40 -12.11 -17.00 9.40
N VAL A 41 -12.00 -15.83 8.76
CA VAL A 41 -11.88 -15.74 7.31
C VAL A 41 -10.44 -16.01 6.90
N GLU A 42 -10.21 -17.12 6.21
CA GLU A 42 -8.91 -17.44 5.62
C GLU A 42 -8.78 -16.77 4.26
N LEU A 43 -7.68 -16.01 4.07
CA LEU A 43 -7.37 -15.45 2.77
C LEU A 43 -6.73 -16.53 1.89
N PRO A 44 -7.15 -16.63 0.63
CA PRO A 44 -6.53 -17.55 -0.31
C PRO A 44 -5.07 -17.11 -0.61
N PRO A 45 -4.24 -18.05 -1.11
CA PRO A 45 -2.91 -17.71 -1.60
C PRO A 45 -2.96 -16.64 -2.69
N GLU A 46 -2.03 -15.72 -2.66
CA GLU A 46 -1.83 -14.70 -3.69
C GLU A 46 -1.21 -15.36 -4.93
N THR A 47 -2.07 -15.83 -5.85
CA THR A 47 -1.67 -16.55 -7.08
C THR A 47 -1.76 -15.69 -8.34
N GLY A 48 -2.13 -14.42 -8.20
CA GLY A 48 -2.16 -13.46 -9.29
C GLY A 48 -0.76 -13.12 -9.79
N ASP A 49 -0.70 -12.67 -11.02
CA ASP A 49 0.53 -12.22 -11.70
C ASP A 49 0.75 -10.70 -11.62
N SER A 50 -0.13 -9.99 -10.94
CA SER A 50 -0.07 -8.56 -10.72
C SER A 50 -0.59 -8.17 -9.33
N PHE A 51 -0.25 -6.96 -8.87
CA PHE A 51 -0.80 -6.39 -7.62
C PHE A 51 -2.33 -6.27 -7.68
N GLU A 52 -2.86 -5.85 -8.83
CA GLU A 52 -4.30 -5.77 -9.07
C GLU A 52 -4.97 -7.14 -8.88
N ALA A 53 -4.45 -8.19 -9.54
CA ALA A 53 -5.00 -9.53 -9.44
C ALA A 53 -4.99 -10.06 -8.00
N ASN A 54 -3.90 -9.84 -7.25
CA ASN A 54 -3.81 -10.26 -5.86
C ASN A 54 -4.73 -9.45 -4.93
N ALA A 55 -4.88 -8.14 -5.16
CA ALA A 55 -5.84 -7.32 -4.42
C ALA A 55 -7.28 -7.82 -4.63
N LEU A 56 -7.67 -8.11 -5.89
CA LEU A 56 -8.98 -8.67 -6.22
C LEU A 56 -9.22 -10.04 -5.59
N ILE A 57 -8.24 -10.95 -5.62
CA ILE A 57 -8.34 -12.27 -4.97
C ILE A 57 -8.69 -12.10 -3.48
N LYS A 58 -8.00 -11.20 -2.78
CA LYS A 58 -8.25 -10.94 -1.36
C LYS A 58 -9.60 -10.26 -1.11
N ALA A 59 -9.98 -9.31 -1.95
CA ALA A 59 -11.26 -8.61 -1.82
C ALA A 59 -12.44 -9.56 -2.03
N ARG A 60 -12.40 -10.39 -3.08
CA ARG A 60 -13.45 -11.38 -3.38
C ARG A 60 -13.65 -12.36 -2.23
N ALA A 61 -12.57 -12.93 -1.72
CA ALA A 61 -12.65 -13.88 -0.60
C ALA A 61 -13.27 -13.26 0.66
N ALA A 62 -12.92 -12.02 0.98
CA ALA A 62 -13.49 -11.33 2.13
C ALA A 62 -14.95 -10.92 1.90
N HIS A 63 -15.30 -10.44 0.70
CA HIS A 63 -16.67 -10.09 0.34
C HIS A 63 -17.59 -11.31 0.35
N GLU A 64 -17.15 -12.44 -0.22
CA GLU A 64 -17.88 -13.70 -0.20
C GLU A 64 -18.14 -14.21 1.22
N ALA A 65 -17.14 -14.07 2.10
CA ALA A 65 -17.25 -14.54 3.47
C ALA A 65 -18.09 -13.65 4.37
N THR A 66 -18.15 -12.34 4.11
CA THR A 66 -18.79 -11.37 5.01
C THR A 66 -20.10 -10.78 4.46
N GLY A 67 -20.26 -10.74 3.13
CA GLY A 67 -21.34 -10.03 2.46
C GLY A 67 -21.27 -8.51 2.63
N GLU A 68 -20.17 -7.96 3.14
CA GLU A 68 -19.98 -6.52 3.38
C GLU A 68 -19.16 -5.90 2.25
N VAL A 69 -19.26 -4.56 2.10
CA VAL A 69 -18.35 -3.80 1.24
C VAL A 69 -16.92 -4.02 1.69
N THR A 70 -16.07 -4.40 0.77
CA THR A 70 -14.73 -4.86 1.09
C THR A 70 -13.66 -4.09 0.33
N ILE A 71 -12.60 -3.73 1.05
CA ILE A 71 -11.37 -3.17 0.48
C ILE A 71 -10.23 -4.16 0.73
N ALA A 72 -9.39 -4.38 -0.28
CA ALA A 72 -8.13 -5.10 -0.14
C ALA A 72 -7.00 -4.31 -0.82
N ASP A 73 -5.78 -4.39 -0.29
CA ASP A 73 -4.62 -3.86 -1.00
C ASP A 73 -3.60 -4.96 -1.27
N ASP A 74 -2.93 -4.85 -2.41
CA ASP A 74 -1.66 -5.50 -2.66
C ASP A 74 -0.63 -4.47 -3.06
N SER A 75 0.60 -4.62 -2.56
CA SER A 75 1.62 -3.61 -2.74
C SER A 75 3.02 -4.19 -2.58
N GLY A 76 3.96 -3.58 -3.27
CA GLY A 76 5.36 -3.97 -3.21
C GLY A 76 6.27 -2.94 -3.83
N ILE A 77 7.53 -3.34 -3.99
CA ILE A 77 8.57 -2.55 -4.64
C ILE A 77 9.04 -3.26 -5.90
N GLU A 78 9.29 -2.51 -6.95
CA GLU A 78 9.86 -2.97 -8.20
C GLU A 78 11.19 -2.27 -8.42
N ALA A 79 12.27 -3.03 -8.63
CA ALA A 79 13.58 -2.48 -8.97
C ALA A 79 13.84 -2.67 -10.48
N ALA A 80 14.12 -1.57 -11.18
CA ALA A 80 14.31 -1.56 -12.61
C ALA A 80 15.51 -2.44 -13.04
N ASP A 81 16.61 -2.38 -12.28
CA ASP A 81 17.81 -3.16 -12.54
C ASP A 81 17.61 -4.69 -12.40
N LEU A 82 16.50 -5.09 -11.77
CA LEU A 82 16.11 -6.50 -11.57
C LEU A 82 14.89 -6.90 -12.42
N GLY A 83 14.57 -6.11 -13.46
CA GLY A 83 13.42 -6.38 -14.33
C GLY A 83 12.06 -6.32 -13.62
N GLY A 84 11.95 -5.51 -12.56
CA GLY A 84 10.74 -5.35 -11.75
C GLY A 84 10.68 -6.25 -10.50
N ALA A 85 11.65 -7.14 -10.30
CA ALA A 85 11.70 -7.89 -9.04
C ALA A 85 12.01 -6.92 -7.85
N PRO A 86 11.50 -7.21 -6.63
CA PRO A 86 10.70 -8.37 -6.22
C PRO A 86 9.22 -8.32 -6.64
N GLY A 87 8.63 -7.16 -6.99
CA GLY A 87 7.25 -7.05 -7.44
C GLY A 87 6.26 -7.64 -6.42
N ILE A 88 5.35 -8.51 -6.87
CA ILE A 88 4.35 -9.18 -6.03
C ILE A 88 4.96 -10.11 -4.95
N TYR A 89 6.25 -10.38 -5.01
CA TYR A 89 6.97 -11.18 -4.01
C TYR A 89 7.63 -10.35 -2.93
N SER A 90 7.37 -9.03 -2.88
CA SER A 90 8.03 -8.09 -1.95
C SER A 90 7.98 -8.54 -0.49
N ALA A 91 6.84 -9.06 -0.02
CA ALA A 91 6.67 -9.46 1.38
C ALA A 91 7.45 -10.74 1.77
N ARG A 92 7.90 -11.52 0.77
CA ARG A 92 8.57 -12.81 0.94
C ARG A 92 9.80 -12.96 0.05
N TYR A 93 10.44 -11.85 -0.29
CA TYR A 93 11.54 -11.83 -1.26
C TYR A 93 12.76 -12.64 -0.80
N ALA A 94 13.07 -12.63 0.49
CA ALA A 94 14.13 -13.45 1.07
C ALA A 94 13.67 -14.87 1.47
N GLY A 95 12.40 -15.21 1.22
CA GLY A 95 11.79 -16.50 1.53
C GLY A 95 10.51 -16.35 2.37
N GLU A 96 9.81 -17.46 2.53
CA GLU A 96 8.60 -17.48 3.36
C GLU A 96 8.93 -17.16 4.82
N GLY A 97 8.17 -16.21 5.42
CA GLY A 97 8.39 -15.77 6.80
C GLY A 97 9.62 -14.89 7.02
N ALA A 98 10.28 -14.43 5.94
CA ALA A 98 11.40 -13.51 6.05
C ALA A 98 11.00 -12.19 6.71
N SER A 99 11.93 -11.61 7.48
CA SER A 99 11.74 -10.28 8.07
C SER A 99 11.87 -9.18 7.00
N ASP A 100 11.33 -7.98 7.30
CA ASP A 100 11.50 -6.80 6.45
C ASP A 100 12.99 -6.50 6.22
N GLU A 101 13.83 -6.64 7.26
CA GLU A 101 15.28 -6.45 7.18
C GLU A 101 15.92 -7.44 6.20
N SER A 102 15.59 -8.74 6.27
CA SER A 102 16.12 -9.76 5.36
C SER A 102 15.71 -9.52 3.91
N ASN A 103 14.46 -9.08 3.70
CA ASN A 103 13.96 -8.71 2.37
C ASN A 103 14.72 -7.52 1.80
N LEU A 104 14.92 -6.47 2.62
CA LEU A 104 15.67 -5.27 2.26
C LEU A 104 17.13 -5.58 1.93
N GLU A 105 17.83 -6.33 2.79
CA GLU A 105 19.23 -6.74 2.57
C GLU A 105 19.39 -7.51 1.27
N LYS A 106 18.48 -8.44 0.99
CA LYS A 106 18.51 -9.20 -0.26
C LYS A 106 18.35 -8.28 -1.46
N LEU A 107 17.35 -7.37 -1.44
CA LEU A 107 17.11 -6.44 -2.54
C LEU A 107 18.34 -5.57 -2.81
N LEU A 108 18.91 -4.97 -1.77
CA LEU A 108 20.08 -4.09 -1.92
C LEU A 108 21.28 -4.82 -2.48
N ARG A 109 21.56 -6.05 -2.01
CA ARG A 109 22.65 -6.89 -2.51
C ARG A 109 22.46 -7.22 -4.01
N GLU A 110 21.25 -7.56 -4.43
CA GLU A 110 20.98 -7.94 -5.82
C GLU A 110 21.03 -6.73 -6.76
N VAL A 111 20.51 -5.58 -6.32
CA VAL A 111 20.61 -4.31 -7.08
C VAL A 111 22.07 -3.85 -7.19
N ASP A 112 22.88 -3.99 -6.14
CA ASP A 112 24.31 -3.71 -6.22
C ASP A 112 25.05 -4.62 -7.20
N ALA A 113 24.70 -5.90 -7.23
CA ALA A 113 25.28 -6.88 -8.17
C ALA A 113 24.87 -6.60 -9.62
N ALA A 114 23.67 -6.09 -9.85
CA ALA A 114 23.20 -5.70 -11.18
C ALA A 114 23.91 -4.44 -11.71
N GLY A 115 24.35 -3.52 -10.85
CA GLY A 115 25.24 -2.42 -11.21
C GLY A 115 24.60 -1.28 -12.03
N GLY A 116 23.30 -1.11 -11.94
CA GLY A 116 22.54 -0.08 -12.66
C GLY A 116 22.34 1.23 -11.90
N GLU A 117 21.27 1.95 -12.23
CA GLU A 117 20.92 3.26 -11.67
C GLU A 117 20.16 3.18 -10.34
N ARG A 118 19.87 1.96 -9.86
CA ARG A 118 19.11 1.69 -8.63
C ARG A 118 17.71 2.28 -8.61
N ARG A 119 17.14 2.51 -9.81
CA ARG A 119 15.76 3.01 -9.94
C ARG A 119 14.78 1.99 -9.41
N ALA A 120 13.81 2.45 -8.66
CA ALA A 120 12.76 1.61 -8.10
C ALA A 120 11.44 2.38 -8.04
N ALA A 121 10.35 1.62 -7.95
CA ALA A 121 9.03 2.18 -7.71
C ALA A 121 8.30 1.35 -6.66
N TYR A 122 7.67 1.99 -5.70
CA TYR A 122 6.62 1.36 -4.94
C TYR A 122 5.31 1.38 -5.71
N VAL A 123 4.59 0.27 -5.68
CA VAL A 123 3.28 0.10 -6.32
C VAL A 123 2.26 -0.31 -5.27
N CYS A 124 1.04 0.22 -5.37
CA CYS A 124 -0.09 -0.22 -4.56
C CYS A 124 -1.33 -0.30 -5.44
N ALA A 125 -1.96 -1.46 -5.47
CA ALA A 125 -3.29 -1.66 -6.03
C ALA A 125 -4.29 -1.85 -4.88
N ILE A 126 -5.38 -1.08 -4.89
CA ILE A 126 -6.50 -1.21 -3.96
C ILE A 126 -7.70 -1.72 -4.74
N ALA A 127 -8.24 -2.87 -4.36
CA ALA A 127 -9.51 -3.37 -4.86
C ALA A 127 -10.64 -3.01 -3.90
N LEU A 128 -11.76 -2.54 -4.44
CA LEU A 128 -13.03 -2.32 -3.75
C LEU A 128 -14.09 -3.24 -4.37
N ILE A 129 -14.87 -3.91 -3.53
CA ILE A 129 -16.11 -4.58 -3.95
C ILE A 129 -17.25 -3.92 -3.19
N ASP A 130 -18.22 -3.37 -3.95
CA ASP A 130 -19.37 -2.64 -3.39
C ASP A 130 -20.51 -3.59 -2.94
N GLU A 131 -21.63 -3.01 -2.48
CA GLU A 131 -22.79 -3.77 -1.98
C GLU A 131 -23.46 -4.61 -3.10
N GLU A 132 -23.34 -4.18 -4.36
CA GLU A 132 -23.88 -4.86 -5.54
C GLU A 132 -22.89 -5.91 -6.10
N GLY A 133 -21.68 -6.00 -5.57
CA GLY A 133 -20.62 -6.90 -6.02
C GLY A 133 -19.83 -6.37 -7.23
N HIS A 134 -19.94 -5.08 -7.55
CA HIS A 134 -19.09 -4.48 -8.58
C HIS A 134 -17.67 -4.30 -8.05
N GLU A 135 -16.72 -4.56 -8.94
CA GLU A 135 -15.30 -4.50 -8.64
C GLU A 135 -14.66 -3.25 -9.22
N TYR A 136 -13.86 -2.58 -8.41
CA TYR A 136 -13.08 -1.40 -8.81
C TYR A 136 -11.65 -1.58 -8.36
N VAL A 137 -10.68 -1.11 -9.16
CA VAL A 137 -9.26 -1.13 -8.80
C VAL A 137 -8.64 0.26 -8.97
N PHE A 138 -7.85 0.64 -7.99
CA PHE A 138 -7.13 1.90 -7.93
C PHE A 138 -5.64 1.59 -7.74
N GLU A 139 -4.87 1.74 -8.81
CA GLU A 139 -3.42 1.51 -8.75
C GLU A 139 -2.66 2.84 -8.81
N ALA A 140 -1.63 2.95 -8.00
CA ALA A 140 -0.74 4.09 -8.01
C ALA A 140 0.71 3.69 -7.70
N ARG A 141 1.63 4.52 -8.19
CA ARG A 141 3.08 4.33 -8.08
C ARG A 141 3.74 5.54 -7.42
N CYS A 142 4.84 5.27 -6.74
CA CYS A 142 5.78 6.28 -6.25
C CYS A 142 7.17 5.91 -6.75
N GLU A 143 7.68 6.71 -7.68
CA GLU A 143 9.00 6.51 -8.26
C GLU A 143 10.10 6.99 -7.32
N GLY A 144 11.28 6.38 -7.42
CA GLY A 144 12.40 6.74 -6.56
C GLY A 144 13.67 5.99 -6.88
N THR A 145 14.59 6.02 -5.92
CA THR A 145 15.92 5.38 -6.03
C THR A 145 16.23 4.64 -4.74
N LEU A 146 16.84 3.47 -4.84
CA LEU A 146 17.34 2.71 -3.70
C LEU A 146 18.75 3.21 -3.31
N ILE A 147 18.87 3.74 -2.10
CA ILE A 147 20.18 4.09 -1.55
C ILE A 147 20.90 2.84 -1.02
N ARG A 148 22.24 2.93 -0.90
CA ARG A 148 23.07 1.79 -0.45
C ARG A 148 23.03 1.57 1.05
N GLU A 149 22.99 2.66 1.79
CA GLU A 149 23.02 2.65 3.26
C GLU A 149 21.63 3.06 3.78
N PRO A 150 20.82 2.10 4.27
CA PRO A 150 19.50 2.40 4.81
C PRO A 150 19.55 3.45 5.92
N ARG A 151 18.57 4.37 5.94
CA ARG A 151 18.45 5.47 6.91
C ARG A 151 17.02 5.60 7.41
N GLY A 152 16.90 6.11 8.64
CA GLY A 152 15.62 6.29 9.30
C GLY A 152 15.14 5.02 10.02
N SER A 153 14.10 5.19 10.83
CA SER A 153 13.51 4.10 11.62
C SER A 153 11.99 4.06 11.54
N GLY A 154 11.40 4.96 10.74
CA GLY A 154 9.96 5.00 10.49
C GLY A 154 9.54 3.99 9.41
N GLY A 155 8.23 3.84 9.24
CA GLY A 155 7.68 2.97 8.20
C GLY A 155 7.92 1.48 8.42
N PHE A 156 8.06 0.73 7.33
CA PHE A 156 8.29 -0.72 7.31
C PHE A 156 8.84 -1.17 5.95
N GLY A 157 9.25 -2.43 5.86
CA GLY A 157 9.72 -3.03 4.62
C GLY A 157 10.96 -2.34 4.06
N TYR A 158 10.87 -1.82 2.86
CA TYR A 158 11.98 -1.21 2.11
C TYR A 158 12.12 0.30 2.33
N ASP A 159 11.29 0.91 3.17
CA ASP A 159 11.27 2.35 3.45
C ASP A 159 12.63 2.95 3.82
N PRO A 160 13.50 2.26 4.61
CA PRO A 160 14.81 2.81 4.98
C PRO A 160 15.77 3.02 3.81
N ALA A 161 15.59 2.33 2.70
CA ALA A 161 16.44 2.48 1.53
C ALA A 161 15.77 3.21 0.35
N PHE A 162 14.48 3.54 0.43
CA PHE A 162 13.75 4.17 -0.67
C PHE A 162 13.75 5.69 -0.55
N LEU A 163 14.36 6.34 -1.52
CA LEU A 163 14.40 7.78 -1.69
C LEU A 163 13.39 8.20 -2.76
N PRO A 164 12.22 8.78 -2.38
CA PRO A 164 11.20 9.14 -3.35
C PRO A 164 11.58 10.37 -4.18
N ASP A 165 11.23 10.39 -5.46
CA ASP A 165 11.49 11.52 -6.34
C ASP A 165 10.66 12.76 -5.99
N GLU A 166 9.46 12.57 -5.41
CA GLU A 166 8.52 13.66 -5.10
C GLU A 166 8.98 14.59 -3.97
N THR A 167 9.91 14.18 -3.11
CA THR A 167 10.49 15.10 -2.12
C THR A 167 11.42 16.14 -2.75
N GLY A 168 11.75 15.95 -4.04
CA GLY A 168 12.74 16.77 -4.75
C GLY A 168 14.17 16.45 -4.34
N HIS A 169 15.12 16.80 -5.20
CA HIS A 169 16.55 16.50 -4.99
C HIS A 169 17.16 17.21 -3.77
N ALA A 170 16.48 18.18 -3.17
CA ALA A 170 17.00 18.94 -2.03
C ALA A 170 16.75 18.27 -0.67
N ASP A 171 15.73 17.41 -0.56
CA ASP A 171 15.34 16.82 0.74
C ASP A 171 16.11 15.53 1.07
N HIS A 172 16.43 14.72 0.08
CA HIS A 172 17.20 13.46 0.22
C HIS A 172 16.81 12.57 1.42
N ARG A 173 15.56 12.66 1.90
CA ARG A 173 15.02 11.83 2.98
C ARG A 173 14.41 10.55 2.41
N THR A 174 14.72 9.42 3.03
CA THR A 174 14.05 8.14 2.74
C THR A 174 12.61 8.14 3.27
N PHE A 175 11.79 7.19 2.83
CA PHE A 175 10.46 7.03 3.41
C PHE A 175 10.47 6.79 4.92
N ALA A 176 11.54 6.16 5.44
CA ALA A 176 11.71 5.94 6.88
C ALA A 176 12.14 7.18 7.67
N GLU A 177 12.53 8.26 6.99
CA GLU A 177 12.90 9.55 7.59
C GLU A 177 11.76 10.59 7.49
N LEU A 178 10.70 10.29 6.74
CA LEU A 178 9.51 11.14 6.65
C LEU A 178 8.55 10.92 7.82
N SER A 179 7.78 11.97 8.17
CA SER A 179 6.63 11.77 9.05
C SER A 179 5.56 10.92 8.35
N PRO A 180 4.64 10.28 9.10
CA PRO A 180 3.52 9.57 8.49
C PRO A 180 2.71 10.43 7.51
N GLU A 181 2.46 11.70 7.85
CA GLU A 181 1.70 12.64 7.03
C GLU A 181 2.45 13.00 5.74
N GLU A 182 3.75 13.29 5.84
CA GLU A 182 4.60 13.55 4.68
C GLU A 182 4.63 12.33 3.74
N LYS A 183 4.82 11.12 4.29
CA LYS A 183 4.81 9.88 3.52
C LYS A 183 3.44 9.64 2.86
N HIS A 184 2.33 9.83 3.59
CA HIS A 184 0.98 9.66 3.05
C HIS A 184 0.69 10.61 1.88
N ALA A 185 1.24 11.83 1.91
CA ALA A 185 1.05 12.81 0.84
C ALA A 185 1.59 12.33 -0.51
N ILE A 186 2.72 11.62 -0.53
CA ILE A 186 3.46 11.27 -1.76
C ILE A 186 3.48 9.77 -2.09
N SER A 187 3.24 8.88 -1.11
CA SER A 187 3.42 7.44 -1.30
C SER A 187 2.41 6.83 -2.29
N HIS A 188 2.79 5.69 -2.85
CA HIS A 188 1.95 4.83 -3.67
C HIS A 188 0.58 4.54 -3.02
N ARG A 189 0.58 4.11 -1.75
CA ARG A 189 -0.65 3.84 -0.99
C ARG A 189 -1.46 5.10 -0.77
N GLY A 190 -0.84 6.22 -0.40
CA GLY A 190 -1.53 7.49 -0.23
C GLY A 190 -2.20 7.97 -1.52
N LYS A 191 -1.54 7.81 -2.68
CA LYS A 191 -2.11 8.12 -4.00
C LYS A 191 -3.31 7.21 -4.32
N ALA A 192 -3.17 5.88 -4.13
CA ALA A 192 -4.25 4.92 -4.40
C ALA A 192 -5.46 5.15 -3.47
N VAL A 193 -5.23 5.44 -2.18
CA VAL A 193 -6.31 5.79 -1.23
C VAL A 193 -7.03 7.07 -1.64
N ARG A 194 -6.33 8.09 -2.13
CA ARG A 194 -7.00 9.31 -2.64
C ARG A 194 -7.86 9.03 -3.87
N MET A 195 -7.46 8.10 -4.74
CA MET A 195 -8.31 7.67 -5.87
C MET A 195 -9.57 6.97 -5.38
N LEU A 196 -9.44 6.03 -4.43
CA LEU A 196 -10.56 5.38 -3.76
C LEU A 196 -11.49 6.39 -3.07
N ALA A 197 -10.94 7.34 -2.30
CA ALA A 197 -11.72 8.37 -1.61
C ALA A 197 -12.55 9.23 -2.58
N ARG A 198 -11.98 9.61 -3.73
CA ARG A 198 -12.72 10.34 -4.79
C ARG A 198 -13.86 9.49 -5.35
N HIS A 199 -13.62 8.21 -5.61
CA HIS A 199 -14.66 7.29 -6.10
C HIS A 199 -15.83 7.17 -5.12
N LEU A 200 -15.53 7.14 -3.81
CA LEU A 200 -16.52 7.07 -2.74
C LEU A 200 -17.22 8.43 -2.44
N GLY A 201 -16.84 9.50 -3.13
CA GLY A 201 -17.35 10.85 -2.83
C GLY A 201 -16.89 11.40 -1.49
N LEU A 202 -15.86 10.82 -0.90
CA LEU A 202 -15.21 11.31 0.30
C LEU A 202 -14.21 12.38 -0.13
N GLU A 203 -14.68 13.61 -0.32
CA GLU A 203 -13.77 14.72 -0.53
C GLU A 203 -12.88 14.87 0.71
N ALA A 204 -11.59 14.66 0.54
CA ALA A 204 -10.64 15.16 1.51
C ALA A 204 -10.89 16.68 1.58
N GLU A 205 -11.29 17.19 2.74
CA GLU A 205 -11.20 18.62 2.98
C GLU A 205 -9.77 19.01 2.65
N ALA A 206 -9.61 19.81 1.59
CA ALA A 206 -8.33 20.36 1.23
C ALA A 206 -7.84 21.11 2.47
N ALA A 207 -6.77 20.60 3.08
CA ALA A 207 -6.09 21.34 4.10
C ALA A 207 -5.64 22.68 3.50
N PRO A 208 -5.84 23.78 4.21
CA PRO A 208 -5.51 25.11 3.75
C PRO A 208 -4.00 25.31 3.48
#